data_cd0687dfbd44a56e1e6fbbe5c2161c11
#
_entry.id   cd0687dfbd44a56e1e6fbbe5c2161c11
#
_cell.length_a   1.000
_cell.length_b   1.000
_cell.length_c   1.000
_cell.angle_alpha   90.00
_cell.angle_beta   90.00
_cell.angle_gamma   90.00
#
_symmetry.space_group_name_H-M   'P 1'
#
loop_
_entity.id
_entity.type
_entity.pdbx_description
1 polymer ?
#
loop_
_entity_poly.entity_id
_entity_poly.type
_entity_poly.pdbx_seq_one_letter_code
_entity_poly.pdbx_strand_id
1 'polypeptide(L)'
;MVATLDDTKRSAIATELADLKALQELLIATEQKLLPSVSTDKEIGDRFSDFLKDDQEDLTVIHSVLAKFEGSPQPRDTIQQYIEQVNRLMEGSELTLYQKVSAHERIKHQAVMTGLIVHKASQVVGVDLKDAIGPLNQVNFKNRAH
;
A
#
# COMPACT_ATOMS: atom_id res chain seq x y z
N MET A 1 -7.89 -12.67 -29.54
CA MET A 1 -7.87 -13.79 -28.58
C MET A 1 -8.74 -13.44 -27.39
N VAL A 2 -9.68 -14.32 -27.04
CA VAL A 2 -10.54 -14.08 -25.85
C VAL A 2 -9.72 -14.45 -24.62
N ALA A 3 -9.65 -13.53 -23.65
CA ALA A 3 -9.02 -13.80 -22.37
C ALA A 3 -9.72 -14.94 -21.65
N THR A 4 -8.96 -15.85 -21.07
CA THR A 4 -9.52 -16.90 -20.23
C THR A 4 -10.02 -16.31 -18.90
N LEU A 5 -10.85 -17.04 -18.16
CA LEU A 5 -11.29 -16.62 -16.83
C LEU A 5 -10.09 -16.42 -15.88
N ASP A 6 -9.07 -17.27 -16.00
CA ASP A 6 -7.85 -17.15 -15.19
C ASP A 6 -7.06 -15.90 -15.54
N ASP A 7 -6.97 -15.54 -16.83
CA ASP A 7 -6.33 -14.30 -17.27
C ASP A 7 -7.06 -13.08 -16.74
N THR A 8 -8.39 -13.10 -16.74
CA THR A 8 -9.23 -12.03 -16.20
C THR A 8 -8.99 -11.87 -14.69
N LYS A 9 -8.96 -12.95 -13.94
CA LYS A 9 -8.68 -12.94 -12.50
C LYS A 9 -7.26 -12.47 -12.21
N ARG A 10 -6.29 -12.93 -12.99
CA ARG A 10 -4.88 -12.52 -12.87
C ARG A 10 -4.74 -11.02 -13.10
N SER A 11 -5.41 -10.49 -14.11
CA SER A 11 -5.41 -9.05 -14.41
C SER A 11 -6.05 -8.24 -13.29
N ALA A 12 -7.14 -8.73 -12.70
CA ALA A 12 -7.80 -8.07 -11.56
C ALA A 12 -6.87 -8.03 -10.33
N ILE A 13 -6.14 -9.12 -10.07
CA ILE A 13 -5.18 -9.17 -8.96
C ILE A 13 -4.01 -8.22 -9.23
N ALA A 14 -3.54 -8.14 -10.46
CA ALA A 14 -2.47 -7.20 -10.83
C ALA A 14 -2.89 -5.74 -10.60
N THR A 15 -4.15 -5.39 -10.87
CA THR A 15 -4.70 -4.07 -10.58
C THR A 15 -4.74 -3.80 -9.07
N GLU A 16 -5.18 -4.76 -8.27
CA GLU A 16 -5.16 -4.64 -6.81
C GLU A 16 -3.73 -4.46 -6.27
N LEU A 17 -2.76 -5.18 -6.84
CA LEU A 17 -1.35 -5.02 -6.49
C LEU A 17 -0.81 -3.63 -6.86
N ALA A 18 -1.21 -3.10 -8.00
CA ALA A 18 -0.85 -1.74 -8.40
C ALA A 18 -1.44 -0.71 -7.43
N ASP A 19 -2.70 -0.90 -7.00
CA ASP A 19 -3.32 -0.07 -5.97
C ASP A 19 -2.54 -0.16 -4.65
N LEU A 20 -2.17 -1.37 -4.23
CA LEU A 20 -1.38 -1.57 -3.01
C LEU A 20 -0.04 -0.87 -3.08
N LYS A 21 0.66 -0.98 -4.20
CA LYS A 21 1.94 -0.29 -4.42
C LYS A 21 1.77 1.22 -4.27
N ALA A 22 0.75 1.78 -4.91
CA ALA A 22 0.48 3.22 -4.87
C ALA A 22 0.16 3.69 -3.44
N LEU A 23 -0.63 2.93 -2.70
CA LEU A 23 -0.94 3.22 -1.30
C LEU A 23 0.30 3.12 -0.41
N GLN A 24 1.17 2.15 -0.66
CA GLN A 24 2.41 1.98 0.09
C GLN A 24 3.37 3.16 -0.16
N GLU A 25 3.47 3.63 -1.40
CA GLU A 25 4.25 4.82 -1.74
C GLU A 25 3.68 6.07 -1.04
N LEU A 26 2.36 6.18 -0.97
CA LEU A 26 1.69 7.28 -0.26
C LEU A 26 1.97 7.24 1.24
N LEU A 27 1.95 6.06 1.85
CA LEU A 27 2.31 5.88 3.27
C LEU A 27 3.72 6.42 3.54
N ILE A 28 4.68 6.03 2.72
CA ILE A 28 6.08 6.45 2.85
C ILE A 28 6.18 7.98 2.72
N ALA A 29 5.56 8.55 1.70
CA ALA A 29 5.59 10.01 1.47
C ALA A 29 4.96 10.76 2.64
N THR A 30 3.86 10.25 3.19
CA THR A 30 3.16 10.85 4.33
C THR A 30 4.03 10.76 5.59
N GLU A 31 4.63 9.62 5.85
CA GLU A 31 5.52 9.42 7.00
C GLU A 31 6.74 10.34 6.94
N GLN A 32 7.34 10.48 5.77
CA GLN A 32 8.47 11.40 5.57
C GLN A 32 8.08 12.85 5.85
N LYS A 33 6.89 13.26 5.46
CA LYS A 33 6.39 14.62 5.72
C LYS A 33 6.06 14.87 7.18
N LEU A 34 5.46 13.88 7.85
CA LEU A 34 5.03 14.01 9.24
C LEU A 34 6.16 13.85 10.25
N LEU A 35 7.20 13.13 9.90
CA LEU A 35 8.28 12.76 10.84
C LEU A 35 8.88 13.98 11.58
N PRO A 36 9.23 15.09 10.92
CA PRO A 36 9.76 16.25 11.65
C PRO A 36 8.80 16.81 12.69
N SER A 37 7.51 16.82 12.41
CA SER A 37 6.48 17.38 13.29
C SER A 37 6.16 16.47 14.48
N VAL A 38 6.09 15.15 14.23
CA VAL A 38 5.79 14.18 15.30
C VAL A 38 7.00 13.89 16.18
N SER A 39 8.21 14.19 15.72
CA SER A 39 9.46 13.94 16.45
C SER A 39 9.69 14.90 17.63
N THR A 40 8.80 15.88 17.81
CA THR A 40 8.77 16.68 19.05
C THR A 40 8.41 15.81 20.25
N ASP A 41 7.67 14.72 20.04
CA ASP A 41 7.45 13.65 21.01
C ASP A 41 8.36 12.47 20.61
N LYS A 42 9.29 12.10 21.48
CA LYS A 42 10.29 11.07 21.17
C LYS A 42 9.64 9.70 20.87
N GLU A 43 8.66 9.31 21.65
CA GLU A 43 8.00 8.02 21.49
C GLU A 43 7.26 7.95 20.14
N ILE A 44 6.52 8.98 19.81
CA ILE A 44 5.77 9.05 18.54
C ILE A 44 6.75 9.12 17.37
N GLY A 45 7.80 9.93 17.47
CA GLY A 45 8.84 10.04 16.45
C GLY A 45 9.54 8.72 16.17
N ASP A 46 9.88 7.97 17.22
CA ASP A 46 10.51 6.66 17.09
C ASP A 46 9.57 5.67 16.36
N ARG A 47 8.26 5.68 16.70
CA ARG A 47 7.29 4.82 16.03
C ARG A 47 7.14 5.17 14.54
N PHE A 48 7.07 6.45 14.20
CA PHE A 48 7.00 6.88 12.79
C PHE A 48 8.27 6.53 12.02
N SER A 49 9.44 6.60 12.66
CA SER A 49 10.70 6.14 12.05
C SER A 49 10.66 4.65 11.76
N ASP A 50 10.13 3.86 12.67
CA ASP A 50 9.97 2.41 12.48
C ASP A 50 8.97 2.10 11.37
N PHE A 51 7.83 2.82 11.32
CA PHE A 51 6.86 2.67 10.23
C PHE A 51 7.51 2.97 8.89
N LEU A 52 8.25 4.07 8.80
CA LEU A 52 8.91 4.47 7.56
C LEU A 52 9.89 3.40 7.08
N LYS A 53 10.71 2.87 7.97
CA LYS A 53 11.65 1.80 7.66
C LYS A 53 10.92 0.54 7.17
N ASP A 54 9.92 0.10 7.90
CA ASP A 54 9.15 -1.09 7.56
C ASP A 54 8.40 -0.91 6.23
N ASP A 55 7.80 0.26 6.02
CA ASP A 55 7.06 0.54 4.80
C ASP A 55 7.98 0.61 3.57
N GLN A 56 9.20 1.12 3.72
CA GLN A 56 10.20 1.11 2.65
C GLN A 56 10.63 -0.32 2.29
N GLU A 57 10.85 -1.17 3.28
CA GLU A 57 11.15 -2.59 3.07
C GLU A 57 9.98 -3.30 2.39
N ASP A 58 8.77 -3.04 2.84
CA ASP A 58 7.55 -3.63 2.30
C ASP A 58 7.31 -3.19 0.85
N LEU A 59 7.60 -1.95 0.51
CA LEU A 59 7.49 -1.47 -0.87
C LEU A 59 8.39 -2.28 -1.82
N THR A 60 9.59 -2.62 -1.37
CA THR A 60 10.50 -3.45 -2.14
C THR A 60 9.89 -4.83 -2.43
N VAL A 61 9.23 -5.44 -1.42
CA VAL A 61 8.55 -6.72 -1.57
C VAL A 61 7.37 -6.60 -2.55
N ILE A 62 6.53 -5.58 -2.38
CA ILE A 62 5.37 -5.34 -3.25
C ILE A 62 5.82 -5.15 -4.70
N HIS A 63 6.86 -4.36 -4.92
CA HIS A 63 7.42 -4.12 -6.24
C HIS A 63 7.92 -5.40 -6.89
N SER A 64 8.61 -6.25 -6.12
CA SER A 64 9.10 -7.54 -6.57
C SER A 64 7.96 -8.48 -6.98
N VAL A 65 6.88 -8.52 -6.22
CA VAL A 65 5.69 -9.34 -6.53
C VAL A 65 5.00 -8.81 -7.79
N LEU A 66 4.80 -7.49 -7.88
CA LEU A 66 4.15 -6.88 -9.04
C LEU A 66 4.93 -7.13 -10.34
N ALA A 67 6.26 -7.14 -10.27
CA ALA A 67 7.12 -7.41 -11.43
C ALA A 67 6.93 -8.81 -12.03
N LYS A 68 6.31 -9.73 -11.30
CA LYS A 68 6.01 -11.09 -11.82
C LYS A 68 4.78 -11.10 -12.73
N PHE A 69 4.03 -10.02 -12.83
CA PHE A 69 2.86 -9.88 -13.68
C PHE A 69 3.24 -9.20 -14.99
N GLU A 70 2.63 -9.66 -16.09
CA GLU A 70 2.90 -9.11 -17.43
C GLU A 70 2.28 -7.72 -17.58
N GLY A 71 2.88 -6.91 -18.42
CA GLY A 71 2.46 -5.56 -18.71
C GLY A 71 2.93 -4.59 -17.61
N SER A 72 2.30 -3.44 -17.58
CA SER A 72 2.56 -2.42 -16.56
C SER A 72 1.25 -2.07 -15.87
N PRO A 73 0.80 -2.90 -14.91
CA PRO A 73 -0.46 -2.63 -14.21
C PRO A 73 -0.42 -1.25 -13.55
N GLN A 74 -1.51 -0.51 -13.72
CA GLN A 74 -1.65 0.84 -13.16
C GLN A 74 -2.73 0.84 -12.06
N PRO A 75 -2.58 1.67 -11.03
CA PRO A 75 -3.63 1.81 -10.02
C PRO A 75 -4.90 2.40 -10.66
N ARG A 76 -6.05 2.09 -10.05
CA ARG A 76 -7.34 2.61 -10.49
C ARG A 76 -7.36 4.14 -10.39
N ASP A 77 -8.18 4.78 -11.23
CA ASP A 77 -8.34 6.24 -11.21
C ASP A 77 -8.81 6.73 -9.84
N THR A 78 -9.67 5.99 -9.18
CA THR A 78 -10.14 6.33 -7.82
C THR A 78 -9.01 6.37 -6.81
N ILE A 79 -8.04 5.47 -6.92
CA ILE A 79 -6.85 5.45 -6.06
C ILE A 79 -5.94 6.63 -6.40
N GLN A 80 -5.73 6.91 -7.68
CA GLN A 80 -4.91 8.04 -8.11
C GLN A 80 -5.48 9.38 -7.62
N GLN A 81 -6.81 9.55 -7.71
CA GLN A 81 -7.50 10.74 -7.20
C GLN A 81 -7.39 10.85 -5.68
N TYR A 82 -7.52 9.74 -4.98
CA TYR A 82 -7.33 9.68 -3.52
C TYR A 82 -5.93 10.13 -3.12
N ILE A 83 -4.91 9.64 -3.82
CA ILE A 83 -3.51 10.01 -3.57
C ILE A 83 -3.28 11.50 -3.79
N GLU A 84 -3.80 12.06 -4.87
CA GLU A 84 -3.69 13.50 -5.15
C GLU A 84 -4.34 14.33 -4.06
N GLN A 85 -5.53 13.92 -3.61
CA GLN A 85 -6.26 14.60 -2.54
C GLN A 85 -5.48 14.57 -1.23
N VAL A 86 -4.97 13.40 -0.84
CA VAL A 86 -4.19 13.25 0.40
C VAL A 86 -2.92 14.09 0.34
N ASN A 87 -2.20 14.07 -0.76
CA ASN A 87 -0.99 14.87 -0.92
C ASN A 87 -1.26 16.37 -0.76
N ARG A 88 -2.35 16.87 -1.33
CA ARG A 88 -2.75 18.27 -1.16
C ARG A 88 -3.05 18.61 0.30
N LEU A 89 -3.77 17.74 0.99
CA LEU A 89 -4.12 17.94 2.40
C LEU A 89 -2.88 17.90 3.30
N MET A 90 -1.92 17.04 2.98
CA MET A 90 -0.68 16.93 3.76
C MET A 90 0.23 18.14 3.55
N GLU A 91 0.25 18.73 2.37
CA GLU A 91 1.06 19.91 2.05
C GLU A 91 0.42 21.20 2.57
N GLY A 92 -0.91 21.24 2.64
CA GLY A 92 -1.66 22.41 3.04
C GLY A 92 -1.70 22.62 4.56
N SER A 93 -2.32 23.72 4.96
CA SER A 93 -2.54 24.09 6.36
C SER A 93 -3.99 23.84 6.82
N GLU A 94 -4.80 23.21 6.00
CA GLU A 94 -6.22 22.94 6.31
C GLU A 94 -6.40 21.94 7.43
N LEU A 95 -5.49 20.96 7.54
CA LEU A 95 -5.54 19.94 8.58
C LEU A 95 -4.54 20.25 9.69
N THR A 96 -4.96 19.98 10.93
CA THR A 96 -4.06 19.99 12.09
C THR A 96 -3.12 18.78 12.00
N LEU A 97 -2.05 18.79 12.80
CA LEU A 97 -1.14 17.63 12.88
C LEU A 97 -1.90 16.36 13.27
N TYR A 98 -2.81 16.46 14.26
CA TYR A 98 -3.64 15.32 14.67
C TYR A 98 -4.46 14.78 13.50
N GLN A 99 -5.09 15.65 12.71
CA GLN A 99 -5.87 15.24 11.55
C GLN A 99 -5.01 14.61 10.46
N LYS A 100 -3.78 15.09 10.27
CA LYS A 100 -2.84 14.50 9.33
C LYS A 100 -2.40 13.10 9.77
N VAL A 101 -2.14 12.90 11.05
CA VAL A 101 -1.83 11.57 11.61
C VAL A 101 -3.03 10.64 11.44
N SER A 102 -4.25 11.13 11.68
CA SER A 102 -5.47 10.34 11.44
C SER A 102 -5.63 9.95 9.97
N ALA A 103 -5.28 10.84 9.04
CA ALA A 103 -5.30 10.52 7.61
C ALA A 103 -4.27 9.42 7.28
N HIS A 104 -3.10 9.45 7.89
CA HIS A 104 -2.11 8.37 7.77
C HIS A 104 -2.68 7.02 8.21
N GLU A 105 -3.40 6.98 9.33
CA GLU A 105 -4.08 5.78 9.81
C GLU A 105 -5.07 5.22 8.78
N ARG A 106 -5.84 6.09 8.12
CA ARG A 106 -6.79 5.68 7.07
C ARG A 106 -6.08 5.09 5.86
N ILE A 107 -4.95 5.65 5.45
CA ILE A 107 -4.14 5.11 4.35
C ILE A 107 -3.65 3.71 4.73
N LYS A 108 -3.14 3.54 5.94
CA LYS A 108 -2.67 2.25 6.44
C LYS A 108 -3.80 1.21 6.42
N HIS A 109 -4.98 1.58 6.89
CA HIS A 109 -6.15 0.70 6.87
C HIS A 109 -6.52 0.30 5.44
N GLN A 110 -6.52 1.24 4.51
CA GLN A 110 -6.79 0.96 3.10
C GLN A 110 -5.76 -0.04 2.53
N ALA A 111 -4.48 0.13 2.86
CA ALA A 111 -3.42 -0.78 2.42
C ALA A 111 -3.63 -2.19 3.00
N VAL A 112 -4.02 -2.29 4.27
CA VAL A 112 -4.34 -3.57 4.92
C VAL A 112 -5.47 -4.27 4.18
N MET A 113 -6.56 -3.57 3.90
CA MET A 113 -7.72 -4.14 3.21
C MET A 113 -7.36 -4.59 1.80
N THR A 114 -6.62 -3.78 1.06
CA THR A 114 -6.17 -4.14 -0.30
C THR A 114 -5.27 -5.39 -0.27
N GLY A 115 -4.34 -5.46 0.67
CA GLY A 115 -3.48 -6.62 0.84
C GLY A 115 -4.24 -7.90 1.17
N LEU A 116 -5.28 -7.80 1.98
CA LEU A 116 -6.15 -8.94 2.31
C LEU A 116 -6.96 -9.41 1.10
N ILE A 117 -7.46 -8.49 0.27
CA ILE A 117 -8.17 -8.82 -0.97
C ILE A 117 -7.24 -9.61 -1.90
N VAL A 118 -6.01 -9.16 -2.09
CA VAL A 118 -5.01 -9.87 -2.91
C VAL A 118 -4.76 -11.27 -2.37
N HIS A 119 -4.56 -11.40 -1.06
CA HIS A 119 -4.31 -12.70 -0.42
C HIS A 119 -5.48 -13.67 -0.65
N LYS A 120 -6.70 -13.21 -0.40
CA LYS A 120 -7.91 -14.02 -0.60
C LYS A 120 -8.09 -14.43 -2.07
N ALA A 121 -7.94 -13.49 -2.98
CA ALA A 121 -8.07 -13.75 -4.41
C ALA A 121 -7.04 -14.77 -4.90
N SER A 122 -5.82 -14.72 -4.40
CA SER A 122 -4.75 -15.63 -4.82
C SER A 122 -5.04 -17.08 -4.44
N GLN A 123 -5.80 -17.32 -3.38
CA GLN A 123 -6.13 -18.67 -2.92
C GLN A 123 -7.07 -19.41 -3.87
N VAL A 124 -7.80 -18.71 -4.73
CA VAL A 124 -8.81 -19.30 -5.63
C VAL A 124 -8.39 -19.30 -7.10
N VAL A 125 -7.21 -18.81 -7.45
CA VAL A 125 -6.79 -18.65 -8.86
C VAL A 125 -5.81 -19.73 -9.33
N GLY A 126 -5.08 -20.35 -8.43
CA GLY A 126 -4.16 -21.42 -8.78
C GLY A 126 -2.85 -21.34 -8.01
N VAL A 127 -2.11 -22.44 -8.01
CA VAL A 127 -0.90 -22.61 -7.20
C VAL A 127 0.19 -21.64 -7.61
N ASP A 128 0.40 -21.44 -8.92
CA ASP A 128 1.45 -20.56 -9.44
C ASP A 128 1.27 -19.11 -8.93
N LEU A 129 0.04 -18.63 -8.95
CA LEU A 129 -0.26 -17.27 -8.51
C LEU A 129 -0.17 -17.15 -6.98
N LYS A 130 -0.59 -18.19 -6.26
CA LYS A 130 -0.47 -18.25 -4.81
C LYS A 130 1.00 -18.16 -4.39
N ASP A 131 1.88 -18.91 -5.06
CA ASP A 131 3.33 -18.88 -4.80
C ASP A 131 3.94 -17.52 -5.15
N ALA A 132 3.52 -16.91 -6.26
CA ALA A 132 3.99 -15.59 -6.66
C ALA A 132 3.65 -14.50 -5.64
N ILE A 133 2.49 -14.61 -4.98
CA ILE A 133 1.97 -13.63 -4.02
C ILE A 133 2.42 -13.94 -2.59
N GLY A 134 2.89 -15.16 -2.32
CA GLY A 134 3.31 -15.58 -0.97
C GLY A 134 4.15 -14.55 -0.21
N PRO A 135 5.16 -13.90 -0.81
CA PRO A 135 5.97 -12.89 -0.11
C PRO A 135 5.17 -11.73 0.49
N LEU A 136 3.98 -11.44 -0.04
CA LEU A 136 3.12 -10.37 0.51
C LEU A 136 2.57 -10.68 1.90
N ASN A 137 2.60 -11.92 2.36
CA ASN A 137 2.14 -12.26 3.70
C ASN A 137 2.91 -11.48 4.77
N GLN A 138 4.21 -11.28 4.56
CA GLN A 138 5.05 -10.48 5.45
C GLN A 138 4.59 -9.01 5.47
N VAL A 139 4.30 -8.45 4.29
CA VAL A 139 3.80 -7.07 4.16
C VAL A 139 2.47 -6.92 4.88
N ASN A 140 1.54 -7.85 4.65
CA ASN A 140 0.21 -7.81 5.27
C ASN A 140 0.31 -7.92 6.80
N PHE A 141 1.21 -8.76 7.30
CA PHE A 141 1.45 -8.90 8.73
C PHE A 141 1.96 -7.60 9.33
N LYS A 142 2.99 -6.98 8.74
CA LYS A 142 3.55 -5.72 9.22
C LYS A 142 2.53 -4.58 9.17
N ASN A 143 1.78 -4.45 8.08
CA ASN A 143 0.77 -3.41 7.94
C ASN A 143 -0.32 -3.52 9.01
N ARG A 144 -0.73 -4.73 9.37
CA ARG A 144 -1.70 -4.94 10.45
C ARG A 144 -1.11 -4.65 11.82
N ALA A 145 0.18 -4.90 12.01
CA ALA A 145 0.86 -4.65 13.27
C ALA A 145 1.09 -3.15 13.55
N HIS A 146 1.13 -2.34 12.50
CA HIS A 146 1.26 -0.89 12.65
C HIS A 146 -0.06 -0.27 13.13
#